data_c60fe53f0d10b9c6e37a2bb23b65415a
#
_entry.id   c60fe53f0d10b9c6e37a2bb23b65415a
#
_cell.length_a   1.000
_cell.length_b   1.000
_cell.length_c   1.000
_cell.angle_alpha   90.00
_cell.angle_beta   90.00
_cell.angle_gamma   90.00
#
_symmetry.space_group_name_H-M   'P 1'
#
loop_
_entity.id
_entity.type
_entity.pdbx_description
1 polymer ?
#
loop_
_entity_poly.entity_id
_entity_poly.type
_entity_poly.pdbx_seq_one_letter_code
_entity_poly.pdbx_strand_id
1 'polypeptide(L)'
;GVPASGQGKLITVKTDVLELTINTRGGDVEQAQLLGYPKELGSSEPFQLLETTPQFIYQAQSGLTGRDGPDNPANGPRPLYNSEKDAFVLADGQNELAIPLTYTDAAGNTFTKTFTLKRGEYAVNVGYNVQNAGEKPLEVATFGQLKQSINLPSHRDTGSSNFALHTFRGAAYSTPDAKYEKYKFDTIADNENLNVSAKGGWVSMLQQYFATAWVPRNEGTNNFYTANLGNGIAAIGYKSEPVLVQPGQTGTLGSTLWLSLIHI
;
A
#
# COMPACT_ATOMS: atom_id res chain seq x y z
N GLY A 1 -13.63 -14.44 -9.27
CA GLY A 1 -13.18 -15.74 -8.90
C GLY A 1 -13.64 -16.06 -7.50
N VAL A 2 -14.03 -17.30 -7.29
CA VAL A 2 -14.39 -17.78 -5.95
C VAL A 2 -13.27 -17.38 -5.02
N PRO A 3 -13.56 -16.73 -3.90
CA PRO A 3 -12.55 -16.53 -2.89
C PRO A 3 -11.94 -17.87 -2.57
N ALA A 4 -10.66 -18.01 -2.85
CA ALA A 4 -9.95 -19.16 -2.33
C ALA A 4 -10.23 -19.20 -0.82
N SER A 5 -10.33 -20.38 -0.26
CA SER A 5 -10.49 -20.50 1.17
C SER A 5 -9.40 -19.67 1.83
N GLY A 6 -9.79 -18.71 2.65
CA GLY A 6 -8.86 -17.78 3.24
C GLY A 6 -8.70 -16.47 2.49
N GLN A 7 -9.46 -16.19 1.44
CA GLN A 7 -9.63 -14.83 1.00
C GLN A 7 -10.45 -14.07 2.03
N GLY A 8 -10.01 -12.84 2.33
CA GLY A 8 -10.71 -11.99 3.25
C GLY A 8 -11.96 -11.38 2.64
N LYS A 9 -12.74 -10.73 3.48
CA LYS A 9 -13.81 -9.87 3.05
C LYS A 9 -13.26 -8.49 2.68
N LEU A 10 -14.06 -7.72 1.94
CA LEU A 10 -13.74 -6.37 1.57
C LEU A 10 -14.39 -5.39 2.56
N ILE A 11 -13.61 -4.39 2.95
CA ILE A 11 -14.06 -3.31 3.82
C ILE A 11 -14.04 -2.03 3.00
N THR A 12 -15.12 -1.25 3.07
CA THR A 12 -15.19 0.07 2.45
C THR A 12 -14.93 1.17 3.48
N VAL A 13 -14.14 2.17 3.08
CA VAL A 13 -13.76 3.30 3.93
C VAL A 13 -14.00 4.58 3.14
N LYS A 14 -14.79 5.50 3.66
CA LYS A 14 -15.14 6.74 2.96
C LYS A 14 -14.91 7.96 3.83
N THR A 15 -14.14 8.90 3.30
CA THR A 15 -14.02 10.26 3.84
C THR A 15 -14.64 11.25 2.86
N ASP A 16 -14.45 12.53 3.10
CA ASP A 16 -14.86 13.59 2.18
C ASP A 16 -14.08 13.57 0.85
N VAL A 17 -12.85 13.06 0.84
CA VAL A 17 -11.99 13.10 -0.35
C VAL A 17 -11.58 11.74 -0.90
N LEU A 18 -11.71 10.67 -0.11
CA LEU A 18 -11.27 9.32 -0.49
C LEU A 18 -12.34 8.27 -0.24
N GLU A 19 -12.41 7.28 -1.12
CA GLU A 19 -13.11 6.04 -0.87
C GLU A 19 -12.18 4.87 -1.16
N LEU A 20 -11.92 4.06 -0.14
CA LEU A 20 -11.00 2.93 -0.22
C LEU A 20 -11.74 1.61 -0.08
N THR A 21 -11.20 0.58 -0.74
CA THR A 21 -11.59 -0.81 -0.49
C THR A 21 -10.36 -1.56 0.01
N ILE A 22 -10.48 -2.13 1.20
CA ILE A 22 -9.41 -2.85 1.87
C ILE A 22 -9.80 -4.32 1.96
N ASN A 23 -8.87 -5.21 1.57
CA ASN A 23 -9.06 -6.65 1.74
C ASN A 23 -8.53 -7.06 3.11
N THR A 24 -9.34 -7.74 3.92
CA THR A 24 -8.91 -8.20 5.24
C THR A 24 -7.81 -9.27 5.18
N ARG A 25 -7.64 -9.95 4.04
CA ARG A 25 -6.45 -10.78 3.82
C ARG A 25 -5.26 -9.85 3.56
N GLY A 26 -4.37 -9.75 4.53
CA GLY A 26 -3.18 -8.88 4.46
C GLY A 26 -3.44 -7.41 4.72
N GLY A 27 -4.68 -6.94 4.65
CA GLY A 27 -4.98 -5.52 4.82
C GLY A 27 -4.47 -4.65 3.66
N ASP A 28 -4.57 -5.12 2.43
CA ASP A 28 -4.15 -4.37 1.25
C ASP A 28 -5.25 -3.44 0.77
N VAL A 29 -4.87 -2.28 0.24
CA VAL A 29 -5.79 -1.37 -0.43
C VAL A 29 -5.91 -1.80 -1.89
N GLU A 30 -7.05 -2.36 -2.25
CA GLU A 30 -7.30 -2.91 -3.57
C GLU A 30 -8.00 -1.95 -4.52
N GLN A 31 -8.69 -0.95 -3.97
CA GLN A 31 -9.35 0.10 -4.74
C GLN A 31 -9.24 1.42 -3.99
N ALA A 32 -9.10 2.50 -4.74
CA ALA A 32 -9.12 3.85 -4.18
C ALA A 32 -9.70 4.81 -5.21
N GLN A 33 -10.66 5.61 -4.78
CA GLN A 33 -11.26 6.67 -5.57
C GLN A 33 -10.94 8.03 -4.95
N LEU A 34 -10.61 9.00 -5.80
CA LEU A 34 -10.42 10.39 -5.43
C LEU A 34 -11.74 11.11 -5.68
N LEU A 35 -12.50 11.38 -4.63
CA LEU A 35 -13.89 11.86 -4.74
C LEU A 35 -14.01 13.28 -5.27
N GLY A 36 -12.95 14.09 -5.12
CA GLY A 36 -12.91 15.45 -5.65
C GLY A 36 -12.50 15.57 -7.11
N TYR A 37 -12.16 14.46 -7.75
CA TYR A 37 -11.67 14.48 -9.14
C TYR A 37 -12.56 13.61 -10.01
N PRO A 38 -13.05 14.13 -11.16
CA PRO A 38 -13.86 13.33 -12.06
C PRO A 38 -13.03 12.32 -12.83
N LYS A 39 -13.63 11.18 -13.14
CA LYS A 39 -13.04 10.15 -13.99
C LYS A 39 -12.64 10.69 -15.36
N GLU A 40 -13.53 11.52 -15.93
CA GLU A 40 -13.35 12.22 -17.18
C GLU A 40 -13.94 13.61 -17.05
N LEU A 41 -13.53 14.55 -17.91
CA LEU A 41 -14.12 15.88 -17.94
C LEU A 41 -15.63 15.79 -18.14
N GLY A 42 -16.39 16.39 -17.22
CA GLY A 42 -17.86 16.37 -17.25
C GLY A 42 -18.51 15.12 -16.67
N SER A 43 -17.73 14.12 -16.22
CA SER A 43 -18.26 12.93 -15.56
C SER A 43 -18.65 13.22 -14.10
N SER A 44 -19.70 12.58 -13.63
CA SER A 44 -20.07 12.57 -12.20
C SER A 44 -19.37 11.46 -11.42
N GLU A 45 -18.72 10.53 -12.12
CA GLU A 45 -17.97 9.44 -11.47
C GLU A 45 -16.61 9.92 -11.01
N PRO A 46 -16.17 9.54 -9.79
CA PRO A 46 -14.87 9.92 -9.29
C PRO A 46 -13.74 9.14 -9.99
N PHE A 47 -12.54 9.73 -9.96
CA PHE A 47 -11.36 9.11 -10.53
C PHE A 47 -10.95 7.88 -9.73
N GLN A 48 -10.76 6.75 -10.43
CA GLN A 48 -10.30 5.49 -9.86
C GLN A 48 -8.78 5.43 -9.89
N LEU A 49 -8.14 5.64 -8.76
CA LEU A 49 -6.67 5.63 -8.68
C LEU A 49 -6.15 4.19 -8.55
N LEU A 50 -6.57 3.48 -7.52
CA LEU A 50 -6.27 2.05 -7.37
C LEU A 50 -7.45 1.23 -7.85
N GLU A 51 -7.17 0.10 -8.48
CA GLU A 51 -8.18 -0.70 -9.18
C GLU A 51 -7.82 -2.18 -9.12
N THR A 52 -8.84 -3.00 -8.98
CA THR A 52 -8.68 -4.46 -9.04
C THR A 52 -9.77 -5.03 -9.92
N THR A 53 -9.40 -5.45 -11.12
CA THR A 53 -10.27 -6.12 -12.09
C THR A 53 -9.53 -7.35 -12.65
N PRO A 54 -10.23 -8.26 -13.34
CA PRO A 54 -9.55 -9.38 -13.99
C PRO A 54 -8.51 -8.94 -15.04
N GLN A 55 -8.66 -7.75 -15.63
CA GLN A 55 -7.80 -7.24 -16.69
C GLN A 55 -6.70 -6.30 -16.19
N PHE A 56 -6.87 -5.69 -15.02
CA PHE A 56 -5.95 -4.68 -14.54
C PHE A 56 -5.92 -4.63 -13.02
N ILE A 57 -4.71 -4.64 -12.48
CA ILE A 57 -4.46 -4.54 -11.04
C ILE A 57 -3.56 -3.34 -10.79
N TYR A 58 -3.96 -2.51 -9.83
CA TYR A 58 -3.13 -1.47 -9.26
C TYR A 58 -3.47 -1.35 -7.79
N GLN A 59 -2.59 -1.89 -6.93
CA GLN A 59 -2.86 -2.07 -5.51
C GLN A 59 -1.73 -1.54 -4.65
N ALA A 60 -2.08 -1.09 -3.45
CA ALA A 60 -1.12 -0.74 -2.40
C ALA A 60 -1.15 -1.81 -1.31
N GLN A 61 -0.06 -2.54 -1.21
CA GLN A 61 0.12 -3.62 -0.25
C GLN A 61 1.05 -3.19 0.88
N SER A 62 0.80 -3.68 2.07
CA SER A 62 1.64 -3.39 3.24
C SER A 62 1.49 -4.49 4.28
N GLY A 63 2.44 -4.55 5.19
CA GLY A 63 2.37 -5.55 6.24
C GLY A 63 3.63 -5.58 7.10
N LEU A 64 3.72 -6.66 7.85
CA LEU A 64 4.84 -6.96 8.73
C LEU A 64 5.55 -8.22 8.26
N THR A 65 6.80 -8.07 7.88
CA THR A 65 7.72 -9.14 7.55
C THR A 65 8.73 -9.32 8.69
N GLY A 66 9.90 -9.87 8.43
CA GLY A 66 10.83 -10.27 9.46
C GLY A 66 10.59 -11.70 9.89
N ARG A 67 11.46 -12.21 10.76
CA ARG A 67 11.37 -13.63 11.20
C ARG A 67 9.99 -13.98 11.73
N ASP A 68 9.37 -13.10 12.51
CA ASP A 68 8.11 -13.35 13.21
C ASP A 68 6.94 -12.53 12.64
N GLY A 69 7.13 -11.89 11.50
CA GLY A 69 6.07 -11.12 10.85
C GLY A 69 4.99 -12.00 10.25
N PRO A 70 3.70 -11.65 10.46
CA PRO A 70 2.60 -12.45 9.91
C PRO A 70 2.52 -12.44 8.39
N ASP A 71 3.14 -11.46 7.73
CA ASP A 71 3.21 -11.39 6.26
C ASP A 71 4.44 -12.09 5.67
N ASN A 72 5.34 -12.63 6.51
CA ASN A 72 6.46 -13.42 6.03
C ASN A 72 5.92 -14.77 5.50
N PRO A 73 6.16 -15.11 4.21
CA PRO A 73 5.67 -16.36 3.63
C PRO A 73 6.12 -17.61 4.39
N ALA A 74 7.27 -17.56 5.06
CA ALA A 74 7.75 -18.67 5.87
C ALA A 74 6.84 -18.98 7.06
N ASN A 75 6.00 -18.04 7.48
CA ASN A 75 5.05 -18.20 8.59
C ASN A 75 3.64 -18.60 8.12
N GLY A 76 3.48 -18.89 6.83
CA GLY A 76 2.20 -19.30 6.26
C GLY A 76 1.59 -18.25 5.35
N PRO A 77 0.29 -18.36 5.03
CA PRO A 77 -0.41 -17.36 4.23
C PRO A 77 -0.46 -16.01 4.97
N ARG A 78 -0.69 -14.95 4.20
CA ARG A 78 -0.85 -13.61 4.78
C ARG A 78 -1.98 -13.60 5.82
N PRO A 79 -1.90 -12.75 6.85
CA PRO A 79 -2.86 -12.78 7.93
C PRO A 79 -4.27 -12.42 7.45
N LEU A 80 -5.26 -13.13 7.98
CA LEU A 80 -6.66 -12.77 7.82
C LEU A 80 -7.06 -11.93 9.02
N TYR A 81 -7.17 -10.63 8.80
CA TYR A 81 -7.53 -9.68 9.86
C TYR A 81 -9.03 -9.71 10.15
N ASN A 82 -9.36 -9.47 11.41
CA ASN A 82 -10.72 -9.27 11.85
C ASN A 82 -11.07 -7.78 11.90
N SER A 83 -12.26 -7.44 11.48
CA SER A 83 -12.82 -6.09 11.56
C SER A 83 -14.20 -6.14 12.17
N GLU A 84 -14.52 -5.18 13.02
CA GLU A 84 -15.85 -5.07 13.63
C GLU A 84 -16.93 -4.69 12.61
N LYS A 85 -16.55 -3.97 11.56
CA LYS A 85 -17.49 -3.46 10.55
C LYS A 85 -16.98 -3.77 9.15
N ASP A 86 -17.89 -3.77 8.19
CA ASP A 86 -17.57 -3.89 6.77
C ASP A 86 -17.54 -2.53 6.06
N ALA A 87 -18.02 -1.49 6.70
CA ALA A 87 -18.06 -0.13 6.15
C ALA A 87 -17.75 0.90 7.25
N PHE A 88 -16.90 1.85 6.92
CA PHE A 88 -16.52 2.96 7.78
C PHE A 88 -16.71 4.25 7.01
N VAL A 89 -17.46 5.20 7.58
CA VAL A 89 -17.73 6.49 6.96
C VAL A 89 -17.37 7.60 7.94
N LEU A 90 -16.59 8.58 7.47
CA LEU A 90 -16.29 9.77 8.25
C LEU A 90 -17.56 10.58 8.43
N ALA A 91 -18.02 10.71 9.67
CA ALA A 91 -19.23 11.43 9.99
C ALA A 91 -19.02 12.95 9.96
N ASP A 92 -20.10 13.69 9.74
CA ASP A 92 -20.07 15.14 9.86
C ASP A 92 -19.58 15.55 11.25
N GLY A 93 -18.67 16.53 11.28
CA GLY A 93 -18.09 17.02 12.52
C GLY A 93 -16.91 16.19 13.05
N GLN A 94 -16.62 15.02 12.46
CA GLN A 94 -15.43 14.23 12.77
C GLN A 94 -14.29 14.66 11.85
N ASN A 95 -13.07 14.69 12.40
CA ASN A 95 -11.87 15.03 11.63
C ASN A 95 -11.02 13.81 11.29
N GLU A 96 -11.27 12.68 11.91
CA GLU A 96 -10.44 11.51 11.78
C GLU A 96 -11.29 10.24 11.77
N LEU A 97 -10.86 9.26 11.00
CA LEU A 97 -11.49 7.95 10.88
C LEU A 97 -10.40 6.89 11.06
N ALA A 98 -10.57 6.01 12.04
CA ALA A 98 -9.63 4.93 12.31
C ALA A 98 -10.28 3.58 12.02
N ILE A 99 -9.56 2.72 11.31
CA ILE A 99 -10.00 1.37 10.94
C ILE A 99 -9.00 0.38 11.53
N PRO A 100 -9.26 -0.18 12.71
CA PRO A 100 -8.40 -1.19 13.31
C PRO A 100 -8.73 -2.57 12.76
N LEU A 101 -7.70 -3.29 12.35
CA LEU A 101 -7.76 -4.68 11.93
C LEU A 101 -6.89 -5.49 12.87
N THR A 102 -7.41 -6.60 13.40
CA THR A 102 -6.70 -7.41 14.38
C THR A 102 -6.46 -8.82 13.88
N TYR A 103 -5.30 -9.36 14.22
CA TYR A 103 -4.91 -10.73 13.95
C TYR A 103 -4.17 -11.30 15.16
N THR A 104 -4.53 -12.49 15.57
CA THR A 104 -3.84 -13.22 16.65
C THR A 104 -3.26 -14.50 16.06
N ASP A 105 -1.95 -14.69 16.21
CA ASP A 105 -1.28 -15.89 15.70
C ASP A 105 -1.50 -17.10 16.66
N ALA A 106 -0.99 -18.26 16.23
CA ALA A 106 -1.13 -19.50 17.01
C ALA A 106 -0.44 -19.43 18.39
N ALA A 107 0.58 -18.58 18.53
CA ALA A 107 1.32 -18.39 19.78
C ALA A 107 0.65 -17.36 20.70
N GLY A 108 -0.45 -16.74 20.28
CA GLY A 108 -1.19 -15.76 21.07
C GLY A 108 -0.71 -14.33 20.91
N ASN A 109 0.24 -14.06 20.01
CA ASN A 109 0.67 -12.70 19.71
C ASN A 109 -0.42 -11.96 18.94
N THR A 110 -0.66 -10.71 19.30
CA THR A 110 -1.69 -9.89 18.64
C THR A 110 -1.06 -8.80 17.80
N PHE A 111 -1.49 -8.74 16.55
CA PHE A 111 -1.06 -7.73 15.57
C PHE A 111 -2.27 -6.88 15.22
N THR A 112 -2.18 -5.58 15.47
CA THR A 112 -3.24 -4.64 15.11
C THR A 112 -2.72 -3.70 14.04
N LYS A 113 -3.35 -3.76 12.86
CA LYS A 113 -3.08 -2.88 11.72
C LYS A 113 -4.17 -1.84 11.66
N THR A 114 -3.83 -0.57 11.85
CA THR A 114 -4.80 0.52 11.88
C THR A 114 -4.56 1.47 10.73
N PHE A 115 -5.59 1.66 9.90
CA PHE A 115 -5.61 2.72 8.89
C PHE A 115 -6.24 3.95 9.53
N THR A 116 -5.57 5.10 9.40
CA THR A 116 -6.08 6.36 9.90
C THR A 116 -6.14 7.36 8.77
N LEU A 117 -7.34 7.87 8.51
CA LEU A 117 -7.63 8.87 7.49
C LEU A 117 -8.13 10.14 8.16
N LYS A 118 -7.78 11.29 7.61
CA LYS A 118 -8.21 12.59 8.12
C LYS A 118 -9.00 13.35 7.08
N ARG A 119 -9.94 14.16 7.55
CA ARG A 119 -10.77 15.01 6.70
C ARG A 119 -9.89 15.89 5.81
N GLY A 120 -10.18 15.88 4.52
CA GLY A 120 -9.48 16.70 3.53
C GLY A 120 -8.09 16.22 3.14
N GLU A 121 -7.60 15.13 3.71
CA GLU A 121 -6.25 14.67 3.48
C GLU A 121 -6.19 13.42 2.58
N TYR A 122 -5.15 13.36 1.77
CA TYR A 122 -4.85 12.27 0.85
C TYR A 122 -3.79 11.32 1.39
N ALA A 123 -3.28 11.60 2.58
CA ALA A 123 -2.36 10.70 3.29
C ALA A 123 -3.15 9.72 4.15
N VAL A 124 -2.81 8.45 4.05
CA VAL A 124 -3.38 7.39 4.88
C VAL A 124 -2.28 6.85 5.76
N ASN A 125 -2.42 7.02 7.07
CA ASN A 125 -1.47 6.44 8.01
C ASN A 125 -1.78 4.97 8.24
N VAL A 126 -0.77 4.11 8.15
CA VAL A 126 -0.89 2.68 8.41
C VAL A 126 0.04 2.35 9.58
N GLY A 127 -0.55 2.13 10.75
CA GLY A 127 0.17 1.84 11.97
C GLY A 127 0.00 0.38 12.39
N TYR A 128 1.01 -0.15 13.06
CA TYR A 128 0.99 -1.51 13.60
C TYR A 128 1.31 -1.48 15.09
N ASN A 129 0.50 -2.20 15.87
CA ASN A 129 0.82 -2.55 17.24
C ASN A 129 1.05 -4.05 17.31
N VAL A 130 2.18 -4.45 17.87
CA VAL A 130 2.58 -5.85 18.02
C VAL A 130 2.68 -6.14 19.49
N GLN A 131 1.77 -6.98 19.99
CA GLN A 131 1.79 -7.43 21.41
C GLN A 131 2.42 -8.80 21.49
N ASN A 132 3.57 -8.87 22.14
CA ASN A 132 4.28 -10.13 22.33
C ASN A 132 3.75 -10.83 23.59
N ALA A 133 2.98 -11.89 23.40
CA ALA A 133 2.43 -12.69 24.47
C ALA A 133 3.32 -13.89 24.85
N GLY A 134 4.44 -14.07 24.15
CA GLY A 134 5.36 -15.19 24.35
C GLY A 134 6.50 -14.87 25.30
N GLU A 135 7.50 -15.77 25.30
CA GLU A 135 8.67 -15.69 26.18
C GLU A 135 9.94 -15.27 25.42
N LYS A 136 9.89 -15.16 24.11
CA LYS A 136 11.02 -14.77 23.24
C LYS A 136 10.72 -13.46 22.53
N PRO A 137 11.75 -12.66 22.22
CA PRO A 137 11.55 -11.47 21.38
C PRO A 137 10.98 -11.81 20.02
N LEU A 138 10.07 -11.00 19.53
CA LEU A 138 9.57 -11.05 18.16
C LEU A 138 10.39 -10.10 17.28
N GLU A 139 10.80 -10.57 16.12
CA GLU A 139 11.50 -9.78 15.12
C GLU A 139 10.54 -9.46 13.98
N VAL A 140 10.20 -8.18 13.82
CA VAL A 140 9.24 -7.71 12.82
C VAL A 140 9.77 -6.49 12.09
N ALA A 141 9.41 -6.36 10.83
CA ALA A 141 9.76 -5.21 9.99
C ALA A 141 8.55 -4.82 9.14
N THR A 142 8.41 -3.53 8.83
CA THR A 142 7.37 -3.11 7.89
C THR A 142 7.81 -3.32 6.45
N PHE A 143 6.85 -3.54 5.59
CA PHE A 143 7.02 -3.34 4.15
C PHE A 143 5.83 -2.57 3.59
N GLY A 144 6.08 -1.87 2.50
CA GLY A 144 5.04 -1.27 1.66
C GLY A 144 5.38 -1.52 0.21
N GLN A 145 4.39 -1.92 -0.57
CA GLN A 145 4.60 -2.27 -1.96
C GLN A 145 3.44 -1.74 -2.81
N LEU A 146 3.79 -1.18 -3.95
CA LEU A 146 2.85 -0.83 -4.99
C LEU A 146 3.02 -1.83 -6.13
N LYS A 147 1.93 -2.40 -6.61
CA LYS A 147 1.98 -3.30 -7.76
C LYS A 147 0.97 -2.88 -8.80
N GLN A 148 1.34 -3.02 -10.06
CA GLN A 148 0.51 -2.59 -11.17
C GLN A 148 0.72 -3.48 -12.38
N SER A 149 -0.36 -3.78 -13.10
CA SER A 149 -0.29 -4.39 -14.41
C SER A 149 0.46 -3.46 -15.37
N ILE A 150 1.44 -4.00 -16.08
CA ILE A 150 2.29 -3.22 -17.00
C ILE A 150 1.44 -2.73 -18.17
N ASN A 151 0.57 -3.58 -18.70
CA ASN A 151 -0.28 -3.23 -19.83
C ASN A 151 -1.54 -2.51 -19.36
N LEU A 152 -1.80 -1.33 -19.93
CA LEU A 152 -3.00 -0.56 -19.65
C LEU A 152 -4.20 -1.11 -20.43
N PRO A 153 -5.35 -1.28 -19.77
CA PRO A 153 -6.59 -1.50 -20.48
C PRO A 153 -7.07 -0.22 -21.18
N SER A 154 -7.97 -0.36 -22.15
CA SER A 154 -8.42 0.77 -22.99
C SER A 154 -9.03 1.92 -22.19
N HIS A 155 -9.72 1.63 -21.09
CA HIS A 155 -10.32 2.69 -20.24
C HIS A 155 -9.29 3.53 -19.48
N ARG A 156 -8.04 3.09 -19.44
CA ARG A 156 -6.93 3.82 -18.82
C ARG A 156 -5.91 4.33 -19.81
N ASP A 157 -6.05 3.99 -21.10
CA ASP A 157 -5.20 4.50 -22.15
C ASP A 157 -5.67 5.89 -22.53
N THR A 158 -5.07 6.90 -21.93
CA THR A 158 -5.48 8.28 -22.12
C THR A 158 -4.57 9.04 -23.08
N GLY A 159 -3.53 8.41 -23.66
CA GLY A 159 -2.49 9.26 -24.13
C GLY A 159 -1.82 8.96 -25.46
N SER A 160 -2.15 7.87 -26.10
CA SER A 160 -1.43 7.51 -27.33
C SER A 160 -1.63 8.50 -28.50
N SER A 161 -2.69 9.29 -28.46
CA SER A 161 -3.00 10.23 -29.53
C SER A 161 -2.64 11.68 -29.23
N ASN A 162 -2.18 12.00 -28.02
CA ASN A 162 -1.91 13.38 -27.63
C ASN A 162 -0.46 13.57 -27.18
N PHE A 163 0.38 13.97 -28.10
CA PHE A 163 1.82 14.17 -27.88
C PHE A 163 2.13 15.15 -26.75
N ALA A 164 1.28 16.13 -26.52
CA ALA A 164 1.53 17.15 -25.50
C ALA A 164 1.35 16.63 -24.06
N LEU A 165 0.72 15.47 -23.90
CA LEU A 165 0.38 14.88 -22.60
C LEU A 165 1.12 13.58 -22.30
N HIS A 166 2.20 13.29 -23.01
CA HIS A 166 3.07 12.15 -22.70
C HIS A 166 3.80 12.39 -21.40
N THR A 167 3.16 12.02 -20.31
CA THR A 167 3.79 12.00 -19.01
C THR A 167 4.31 10.60 -18.72
N PHE A 168 5.36 10.55 -17.93
CA PHE A 168 5.94 9.28 -17.51
C PHE A 168 4.91 8.45 -16.74
N ARG A 169 4.78 7.18 -17.11
CA ARG A 169 4.05 6.17 -16.35
C ARG A 169 5.03 5.09 -15.93
N GLY A 170 5.17 4.85 -14.65
CA GLY A 170 6.09 3.84 -14.14
C GLY A 170 6.35 4.03 -12.66
N ALA A 171 7.40 3.38 -12.19
CA ALA A 171 7.83 3.49 -10.82
C ALA A 171 8.80 4.65 -10.62
N ALA A 172 8.94 5.09 -9.39
CA ALA A 172 9.94 6.07 -8.98
C ALA A 172 10.31 5.86 -7.52
N TYR A 173 11.46 6.33 -7.13
CA TYR A 173 11.90 6.28 -5.75
C TYR A 173 12.75 7.50 -5.42
N SER A 174 12.89 7.77 -4.13
CA SER A 174 13.76 8.82 -3.63
C SER A 174 14.57 8.31 -2.45
N THR A 175 15.84 8.64 -2.45
CA THR A 175 16.75 8.43 -1.33
C THR A 175 17.56 9.70 -1.13
N PRO A 176 18.31 9.85 -0.01
CA PRO A 176 19.17 11.02 0.17
C PRO A 176 20.20 11.21 -0.96
N ASP A 177 20.70 10.10 -1.53
CA ASP A 177 21.70 10.16 -2.61
C ASP A 177 21.07 10.29 -4.01
N ALA A 178 19.79 9.94 -4.15
CA ALA A 178 19.06 10.00 -5.41
C ALA A 178 17.67 10.58 -5.13
N LYS A 179 17.56 11.90 -5.14
CA LYS A 179 16.35 12.59 -4.68
C LYS A 179 15.09 12.26 -5.44
N TYR A 180 15.23 11.87 -6.70
CA TYR A 180 14.11 11.46 -7.53
C TYR A 180 14.63 10.68 -8.73
N GLU A 181 14.32 9.38 -8.75
CA GLU A 181 14.74 8.49 -9.83
C GLU A 181 13.53 7.74 -10.37
N LYS A 182 13.33 7.83 -11.69
CA LYS A 182 12.30 7.06 -12.39
C LYS A 182 12.82 5.66 -12.68
N TYR A 183 11.90 4.69 -12.60
CA TYR A 183 12.22 3.29 -12.88
C TYR A 183 11.12 2.70 -13.79
N LYS A 184 11.48 2.48 -15.05
CA LYS A 184 10.53 2.08 -16.08
C LYS A 184 9.97 0.67 -15.83
N PHE A 185 8.70 0.46 -16.16
CA PHE A 185 8.10 -0.87 -16.09
C PHE A 185 8.78 -1.87 -17.01
N ASP A 186 9.25 -1.44 -18.18
CA ASP A 186 10.00 -2.32 -19.09
C ASP A 186 11.28 -2.84 -18.44
N THR A 187 11.97 -2.00 -17.71
CA THR A 187 13.17 -2.39 -16.95
C THR A 187 12.84 -3.45 -15.90
N ILE A 188 11.73 -3.29 -15.20
CA ILE A 188 11.23 -4.27 -14.23
C ILE A 188 10.84 -5.57 -14.93
N ALA A 189 10.17 -5.48 -16.07
CA ALA A 189 9.77 -6.65 -16.87
C ALA A 189 10.98 -7.46 -17.35
N ASP A 190 12.11 -6.80 -17.59
CA ASP A 190 13.37 -7.44 -17.99
C ASP A 190 14.15 -7.98 -16.79
N ASN A 191 13.58 -7.96 -15.60
CA ASN A 191 14.20 -8.42 -14.35
C ASN A 191 15.46 -7.64 -13.97
N GLU A 192 15.60 -6.41 -14.45
CA GLU A 192 16.63 -5.48 -14.00
C GLU A 192 16.10 -4.74 -12.77
N ASN A 193 16.29 -5.35 -11.60
CA ASN A 193 15.64 -4.92 -10.38
C ASN A 193 16.45 -3.90 -9.60
N LEU A 194 15.76 -2.90 -9.06
CA LEU A 194 16.31 -2.01 -8.04
C LEU A 194 16.55 -2.80 -6.77
N ASN A 195 17.67 -2.53 -6.12
CA ASN A 195 17.97 -3.07 -4.80
C ASN A 195 18.99 -2.13 -4.12
N VAL A 196 18.48 -1.12 -3.43
CA VAL A 196 19.29 -0.11 -2.76
C VAL A 196 18.84 0.07 -1.32
N SER A 197 19.77 0.39 -0.45
CA SER A 197 19.50 0.65 0.96
C SER A 197 19.85 2.09 1.29
N ALA A 198 18.96 2.76 2.00
CA ALA A 198 19.12 4.15 2.39
C ALA A 198 18.25 4.48 3.58
N LYS A 199 18.61 5.54 4.30
CA LYS A 199 17.76 6.10 5.36
C LYS A 199 16.69 7.00 4.75
N GLY A 200 15.48 6.92 5.30
CA GLY A 200 14.36 7.73 4.81
C GLY A 200 13.91 7.31 3.42
N GLY A 201 13.50 8.27 2.61
CA GLY A 201 13.10 8.03 1.24
C GLY A 201 11.65 7.59 1.07
N TRP A 202 11.29 7.30 -0.18
CA TRP A 202 9.96 6.81 -0.54
C TRP A 202 10.01 6.03 -1.84
N VAL A 203 8.97 5.24 -2.07
CA VAL A 203 8.70 4.57 -3.35
C VAL A 203 7.35 5.01 -3.88
N SER A 204 7.22 5.06 -5.20
CA SER A 204 6.03 5.62 -5.85
C SER A 204 5.73 4.91 -7.17
N MET A 205 4.48 4.98 -7.57
CA MET A 205 4.06 4.75 -8.95
C MET A 205 3.41 6.02 -9.49
N LEU A 206 3.84 6.43 -10.66
CA LEU A 206 3.44 7.66 -11.32
C LEU A 206 2.55 7.35 -12.51
N GLN A 207 1.48 8.11 -12.65
CA GLN A 207 0.55 7.97 -13.75
C GLN A 207 -0.03 9.34 -14.07
N GLN A 208 0.28 9.84 -15.22
CA GLN A 208 -0.19 11.13 -15.75
C GLN A 208 -0.23 12.25 -14.68
N TYR A 209 -1.36 12.46 -13.99
CA TYR A 209 -1.53 13.54 -13.01
C TYR A 209 -1.57 13.00 -11.57
N PHE A 210 -1.48 11.69 -11.39
CA PHE A 210 -1.70 11.05 -10.10
C PHE A 210 -0.50 10.20 -9.69
N ALA A 211 -0.28 10.12 -8.40
CA ALA A 211 0.76 9.30 -7.83
C ALA A 211 0.24 8.53 -6.62
N THR A 212 0.77 7.35 -6.43
CA THR A 212 0.72 6.64 -5.17
C THR A 212 2.12 6.57 -4.60
N ALA A 213 2.27 6.61 -3.30
CA ALA A 213 3.58 6.50 -2.68
C ALA A 213 3.49 5.83 -1.30
N TRP A 214 4.48 5.01 -0.99
CA TRP A 214 4.73 4.55 0.37
C TRP A 214 5.91 5.31 0.96
N VAL A 215 5.70 5.88 2.14
CA VAL A 215 6.73 6.59 2.89
C VAL A 215 6.95 5.87 4.21
N PRO A 216 8.13 5.24 4.41
CA PRO A 216 8.46 4.64 5.70
C PRO A 216 8.49 5.70 6.81
N ARG A 217 7.98 5.34 7.99
CA ARG A 217 7.99 6.22 9.17
C ARG A 217 9.04 5.81 10.20
N ASN A 218 10.15 5.26 9.75
CA ASN A 218 11.26 4.90 10.61
C ASN A 218 12.48 5.78 10.30
N GLU A 219 13.34 5.94 11.26
CA GLU A 219 14.61 6.66 11.09
C GLU A 219 15.75 5.73 10.66
N GLY A 220 15.50 4.43 10.60
CA GLY A 220 16.45 3.41 10.22
C GLY A 220 16.64 3.28 8.72
N THR A 221 17.43 2.30 8.34
CA THR A 221 17.72 1.98 6.95
C THR A 221 16.59 1.16 6.36
N ASN A 222 16.14 1.57 5.16
CA ASN A 222 15.16 0.83 4.38
C ASN A 222 15.83 0.24 3.15
N ASN A 223 15.37 -0.94 2.75
CA ASN A 223 15.73 -1.52 1.45
C ASN A 223 14.64 -1.20 0.44
N PHE A 224 15.00 -0.53 -0.63
CA PHE A 224 14.10 -0.20 -1.74
C PHE A 224 14.35 -1.17 -2.89
N TYR A 225 13.28 -1.73 -3.42
CA TYR A 225 13.36 -2.79 -4.42
C TYR A 225 12.27 -2.64 -5.49
N THR A 226 12.57 -3.16 -6.67
CA THR A 226 11.55 -3.46 -7.68
C THR A 226 11.49 -4.96 -7.89
N ALA A 227 10.37 -5.46 -8.39
CA ALA A 227 10.19 -6.87 -8.66
C ALA A 227 9.23 -7.09 -9.83
N ASN A 228 9.58 -8.06 -10.67
CA ASN A 228 8.64 -8.64 -11.64
C ASN A 228 7.88 -9.75 -10.92
N LEU A 229 6.60 -9.53 -10.66
CA LEU A 229 5.77 -10.51 -9.92
C LEU A 229 5.20 -11.60 -10.82
N GLY A 230 5.51 -11.58 -12.12
CA GLY A 230 4.92 -12.47 -13.09
C GLY A 230 3.56 -11.97 -13.58
N ASN A 231 3.03 -12.62 -14.62
CA ASN A 231 1.73 -12.28 -15.21
C ASN A 231 1.61 -10.82 -15.67
N GLY A 232 2.73 -10.19 -16.04
CA GLY A 232 2.75 -8.80 -16.48
C GLY A 232 2.52 -7.78 -15.36
N ILE A 233 2.91 -8.11 -14.13
CA ILE A 233 2.74 -7.24 -12.96
C ILE A 233 4.10 -6.79 -12.45
N ALA A 234 4.31 -5.48 -12.39
CA ALA A 234 5.49 -4.85 -11.83
C ALA A 234 5.22 -4.33 -10.41
N ALA A 235 6.23 -4.37 -9.58
CA ALA A 235 6.15 -3.84 -8.21
C ALA A 235 7.35 -2.97 -7.88
N ILE A 236 7.11 -2.00 -7.02
CA ILE A 236 8.15 -1.26 -6.30
C ILE A 236 7.76 -1.20 -4.83
N GLY A 237 8.73 -1.34 -3.95
CA GLY A 237 8.45 -1.35 -2.53
C GLY A 237 9.64 -1.04 -1.67
N TYR A 238 9.41 -1.04 -0.37
CA TYR A 238 10.46 -0.93 0.64
C TYR A 238 10.27 -1.98 1.73
N LYS A 239 11.35 -2.33 2.38
CA LYS A 239 11.38 -3.12 3.61
C LYS A 239 12.19 -2.36 4.64
N SER A 240 11.65 -2.21 5.86
CA SER A 240 12.37 -1.55 6.94
C SER A 240 13.35 -2.50 7.63
N GLU A 241 14.25 -1.93 8.45
CA GLU A 241 15.03 -2.72 9.38
C GLU A 241 14.12 -3.43 10.37
N PRO A 242 14.42 -4.69 10.75
CA PRO A 242 13.67 -5.35 11.79
C PRO A 242 13.80 -4.65 13.14
N VAL A 243 12.71 -4.66 13.90
CA VAL A 243 12.71 -4.26 15.30
C VAL A 243 12.37 -5.47 16.16
N LEU A 244 12.86 -5.47 17.39
CA LEU A 244 12.58 -6.52 18.37
C LEU A 244 11.49 -6.03 19.32
N VAL A 245 10.47 -6.84 19.49
CA VAL A 245 9.43 -6.62 20.48
C VAL A 245 9.65 -7.63 21.62
N GLN A 246 10.03 -7.13 22.78
CA GLN A 246 10.37 -7.98 23.92
C GLN A 246 9.12 -8.66 24.49
N PRO A 247 9.28 -9.81 25.17
CA PRO A 247 8.16 -10.50 25.81
C PRO A 247 7.37 -9.58 26.73
N GLY A 248 6.05 -9.66 26.63
CA GLY A 248 5.13 -8.86 27.44
C GLY A 248 5.04 -7.40 27.04
N GLN A 249 5.74 -6.98 25.98
CA GLN A 249 5.74 -5.60 25.52
C GLN A 249 4.93 -5.43 24.23
N THR A 250 4.62 -4.17 23.93
CA THR A 250 3.99 -3.75 22.68
C THR A 250 4.98 -2.95 21.86
N GLY A 251 5.20 -3.38 20.61
CA GLY A 251 5.99 -2.62 19.64
C GLY A 251 5.09 -1.85 18.69
N THR A 252 5.57 -0.70 18.24
CA THR A 252 4.83 0.16 17.31
C THR A 252 5.66 0.40 16.05
N LEU A 253 5.06 0.17 14.88
CA LEU A 253 5.65 0.41 13.58
C LEU A 253 4.62 1.13 12.70
N GLY A 254 5.05 1.65 11.56
CA GLY A 254 4.11 2.27 10.64
C GLY A 254 4.72 2.75 9.35
N SER A 255 3.83 3.20 8.48
CA SER A 255 4.14 3.83 7.20
C SER A 255 3.01 4.75 6.79
N THR A 256 3.24 5.57 5.77
CA THR A 256 2.22 6.46 5.22
C THR A 256 2.03 6.16 3.76
N LEU A 257 0.77 5.99 3.36
CA LEU A 257 0.36 5.84 1.97
C LEU A 257 -0.19 7.18 1.47
N TRP A 258 0.40 7.70 0.41
CA TRP A 258 -0.10 8.89 -0.28
C TRP A 258 -0.85 8.50 -1.54
N LEU A 259 -2.07 9.06 -1.69
CA LEU A 259 -2.96 8.85 -2.83
C LEU A 259 -3.34 10.23 -3.36
N SER A 260 -2.60 10.78 -4.30
CA SER A 260 -2.70 12.21 -4.58
C SER A 260 -2.44 12.57 -6.04
N LEU A 261 -2.73 13.83 -6.34
CA LEU A 261 -2.31 14.49 -7.56
C LEU A 261 -0.80 14.76 -7.54
N ILE A 262 -0.19 14.64 -8.70
CA ILE A 262 1.16 15.15 -8.91
C ILE A 262 1.01 16.62 -9.32
N HIS A 263 1.54 17.51 -8.49
CA HIS A 263 1.71 18.90 -8.89
C HIS A 263 2.98 19.01 -9.75
N ILE A 264 2.79 19.28 -11.00
CA ILE A 264 3.89 19.59 -11.92
C ILE A 264 4.23 21.06 -11.80
#